data_0bf34ec5269f9f02a68671fcf82af2cf
#
_entry.id   0bf34ec5269f9f02a68671fcf82af2cf
#
_cell.length_a   1.000
_cell.length_b   1.000
_cell.length_c   1.000
_cell.angle_alpha   90.00
_cell.angle_beta   90.00
_cell.angle_gamma   90.00
#
_symmetry.space_group_name_H-M   'P 1'
#
loop_
_entity.id
_entity.type
_entity.pdbx_description
1 polymer ?
#
loop_
_entity_poly.entity_id
_entity_poly.type
_entity_poly.pdbx_seq_one_letter_code
_entity_poly.pdbx_strand_id
1 'polypeptide(L)'
;MTNPVSPTDRVFLKHFSMMIGLLLLVMFSLIGLALYLYSYNPPPGNPQAQAQTEARIAPVGAVYAGDTGRAALVAAQDAAKKAAAGQVAYGGTLDGKTIFGNLCQTCHTNAATGAPVISDKAAWAPRVAQGLDTLVKHAIEGFQGKAPNPMPAKGGNPSLTDAQVKATVEWMLSQVK
;
A
#
# COMPACT_ATOMS: atom_id res chain seq x y z
N MET A 1 41.51 3.47 -44.27
CA MET A 1 40.83 4.15 -45.39
C MET A 1 39.73 5.00 -44.77
N THR A 2 39.95 6.29 -44.56
CA THR A 2 38.98 7.24 -44.01
C THR A 2 38.14 7.75 -45.17
N ASN A 3 36.89 7.33 -45.25
CA ASN A 3 35.93 7.87 -46.20
C ASN A 3 35.72 9.38 -45.89
N PRO A 4 35.98 10.30 -46.84
CA PRO A 4 35.76 11.71 -46.57
C PRO A 4 34.28 11.98 -46.36
N VAL A 5 33.95 12.71 -45.28
CA VAL A 5 32.55 13.08 -44.91
C VAL A 5 31.95 13.86 -46.11
N SER A 6 30.84 13.37 -46.62
CA SER A 6 30.11 13.95 -47.74
C SER A 6 29.64 15.38 -47.42
N PRO A 7 29.52 16.28 -48.40
CA PRO A 7 28.96 17.62 -48.19
C PRO A 7 27.55 17.58 -47.56
N THR A 8 26.76 16.61 -47.92
CA THR A 8 25.39 16.35 -47.37
C THR A 8 25.44 15.97 -45.87
N ASP A 9 26.42 15.15 -45.50
CA ASP A 9 26.63 14.74 -44.12
C ASP A 9 27.05 15.92 -43.22
N ARG A 10 27.86 16.83 -43.78
CA ARG A 10 28.25 18.05 -43.07
C ARG A 10 27.07 18.98 -42.78
N VAL A 11 26.16 19.13 -43.76
CA VAL A 11 24.93 19.93 -43.58
C VAL A 11 24.01 19.27 -42.56
N PHE A 12 23.83 17.96 -42.66
CA PHE A 12 23.08 17.19 -41.70
C PHE A 12 23.65 17.31 -40.29
N LEU A 13 24.94 17.06 -40.11
CA LEU A 13 25.63 17.15 -38.82
C LEU A 13 25.52 18.54 -38.22
N LYS A 14 25.62 19.61 -39.04
CA LYS A 14 25.43 20.97 -38.54
C LYS A 14 24.04 21.21 -38.00
N HIS A 15 22.97 20.85 -38.72
CA HIS A 15 21.63 21.04 -38.27
C HIS A 15 21.29 20.14 -37.08
N PHE A 16 21.75 18.90 -37.11
CA PHE A 16 21.61 17.95 -36.02
C PHE A 16 22.25 18.45 -34.71
N SER A 17 23.55 18.91 -34.83
CA SER A 17 24.24 19.45 -33.65
C SER A 17 23.58 20.73 -33.12
N MET A 18 23.04 21.56 -33.99
CA MET A 18 22.33 22.79 -33.61
C MET A 18 21.03 22.42 -32.87
N MET A 19 20.28 21.42 -33.35
CA MET A 19 19.07 20.93 -32.71
C MET A 19 19.39 20.32 -31.34
N ILE A 20 20.41 19.48 -31.23
CA ILE A 20 20.85 18.91 -29.96
C ILE A 20 21.30 20.01 -28.99
N GLY A 21 22.06 20.98 -29.47
CA GLY A 21 22.50 22.14 -28.67
C GLY A 21 21.31 22.94 -28.11
N LEU A 22 20.28 23.16 -28.94
CA LEU A 22 19.06 23.83 -28.51
C LEU A 22 18.29 23.02 -27.43
N LEU A 23 18.17 21.72 -27.66
CA LEU A 23 17.50 20.84 -26.69
C LEU A 23 18.22 20.80 -25.33
N LEU A 24 19.56 20.72 -25.37
CA LEU A 24 20.38 20.78 -24.15
C LEU A 24 20.21 22.12 -23.42
N LEU A 25 20.20 23.24 -24.16
CA LEU A 25 19.98 24.56 -23.60
C LEU A 25 18.61 24.64 -22.90
N VAL A 26 17.56 24.17 -23.55
CA VAL A 26 16.21 24.11 -22.96
C VAL A 26 16.20 23.22 -21.72
N MET A 27 16.83 22.06 -21.79
CA MET A 27 16.91 21.12 -20.65
C MET A 27 17.60 21.78 -19.44
N PHE A 28 18.76 22.37 -19.64
CA PHE A 28 19.49 23.03 -18.55
C PHE A 28 18.75 24.27 -18.02
N SER A 29 18.06 25.01 -18.89
CA SER A 29 17.22 26.13 -18.46
C SER A 29 16.05 25.66 -17.57
N LEU A 30 15.40 24.55 -17.94
CA LEU A 30 14.31 23.98 -17.14
C LEU A 30 14.81 23.42 -15.80
N ILE A 31 15.96 22.76 -15.79
CA ILE A 31 16.60 22.28 -14.55
C ILE A 31 16.97 23.48 -13.66
N GLY A 32 17.59 24.52 -14.22
CA GLY A 32 17.93 25.72 -13.47
C GLY A 32 16.69 26.41 -12.88
N LEU A 33 15.62 26.53 -13.67
CA LEU A 33 14.35 27.07 -13.22
C LEU A 33 13.73 26.21 -12.10
N ALA A 34 13.75 24.89 -12.25
CA ALA A 34 13.24 23.98 -11.23
C ALA A 34 14.01 24.09 -9.92
N LEU A 35 15.35 24.16 -9.96
CA LEU A 35 16.19 24.37 -8.79
C LEU A 35 15.95 25.73 -8.14
N TYR A 36 15.77 26.76 -8.95
CA TYR A 36 15.45 28.11 -8.48
C TYR A 36 14.10 28.13 -7.75
N LEU A 37 13.04 27.56 -8.35
CA LEU A 37 11.72 27.44 -7.72
C LEU A 37 11.76 26.58 -6.45
N TYR A 38 12.52 25.50 -6.46
CA TYR A 38 12.71 24.64 -5.29
C TYR A 38 13.38 25.40 -4.13
N SER A 39 14.35 26.29 -4.42
CA SER A 39 15.01 27.11 -3.38
C SER A 39 14.08 28.13 -2.74
N TYR A 40 13.09 28.62 -3.49
CA TYR A 40 12.10 29.57 -3.00
C TYR A 40 10.93 28.92 -2.26
N ASN A 41 10.54 27.71 -2.68
CA ASN A 41 9.44 26.95 -2.09
C ASN A 41 9.92 25.52 -1.79
N PRO A 42 10.79 25.34 -0.80
CA PRO A 42 11.14 23.98 -0.39
C PRO A 42 9.86 23.25 0.08
N PRO A 43 9.62 22.01 -0.34
CA PRO A 43 8.48 21.24 0.14
C PRO A 43 8.54 21.19 1.67
N PRO A 44 7.38 21.29 2.35
CA PRO A 44 7.34 21.18 3.79
C PRO A 44 7.99 19.85 4.18
N GLY A 45 8.99 19.93 5.07
CA GLY A 45 9.70 18.77 5.55
C GLY A 45 8.68 17.76 6.07
N ASN A 46 8.68 16.56 5.52
CA ASN A 46 7.81 15.50 6.01
C ASN A 46 8.45 14.91 7.28
N PRO A 47 7.93 15.22 8.49
CA PRO A 47 8.50 14.71 9.74
C PRO A 47 8.43 13.17 9.82
N GLN A 48 7.54 12.56 9.05
CA GLN A 48 7.42 11.10 8.97
C GLN A 48 8.47 10.47 8.05
N ALA A 49 9.02 11.21 7.07
CA ALA A 49 10.00 10.68 6.13
C ALA A 49 11.31 10.26 6.83
N GLN A 50 11.72 11.01 7.83
CA GLN A 50 12.92 10.69 8.62
C GLN A 50 12.70 9.43 9.44
N ALA A 51 11.58 9.34 10.16
CA ALA A 51 11.20 8.14 10.93
C ALA A 51 11.05 6.89 10.03
N GLN A 52 10.47 7.04 8.85
CA GLN A 52 10.35 5.95 7.88
C GLN A 52 11.71 5.53 7.32
N THR A 53 12.62 6.48 7.11
CA THR A 53 13.96 6.17 6.65
C THR A 53 14.74 5.42 7.73
N GLU A 54 14.69 5.89 8.96
CA GLU A 54 15.31 5.22 10.11
C GLU A 54 14.74 3.81 10.32
N ALA A 55 13.42 3.64 10.20
CA ALA A 55 12.79 2.32 10.29
C ALA A 55 13.26 1.37 9.18
N ARG A 56 13.50 1.88 7.95
CA ARG A 56 13.99 1.06 6.83
C ARG A 56 15.45 0.66 6.94
N ILE A 57 16.28 1.51 7.53
CA ILE A 57 17.73 1.24 7.73
C ILE A 57 18.01 0.62 9.09
N ALA A 58 17.00 0.50 9.96
CA ALA A 58 17.16 -0.17 11.23
C ALA A 58 17.64 -1.61 11.01
N PRO A 59 18.66 -2.07 11.74
CA PRO A 59 19.18 -3.40 11.56
C PRO A 59 18.10 -4.45 11.85
N VAL A 60 17.90 -5.37 10.93
CA VAL A 60 17.02 -6.53 11.10
C VAL A 60 17.69 -7.45 12.11
N GLY A 61 17.24 -7.41 13.36
CA GLY A 61 17.84 -8.16 14.46
C GLY A 61 18.68 -7.29 15.37
N ALA A 62 18.10 -6.23 15.91
CA ALA A 62 18.70 -5.54 17.05
C ALA A 62 18.98 -6.57 18.16
N VAL A 63 20.26 -6.79 18.48
CA VAL A 63 20.66 -7.72 19.54
C VAL A 63 20.35 -7.02 20.86
N TYR A 64 19.24 -7.37 21.44
CA TYR A 64 18.86 -6.92 22.78
C TYR A 64 19.46 -7.89 23.80
N ALA A 65 20.68 -7.60 24.25
CA ALA A 65 21.40 -8.43 25.21
C ALA A 65 21.12 -7.96 26.65
N GLY A 66 20.92 -8.91 27.56
CA GLY A 66 20.71 -8.64 28.99
C GLY A 66 19.31 -8.08 29.33
N ASP A 67 19.14 -7.68 30.59
CA ASP A 67 17.82 -7.22 31.09
C ASP A 67 17.45 -5.83 30.56
N THR A 68 18.42 -4.96 30.37
CA THR A 68 18.25 -3.64 29.76
C THR A 68 17.85 -3.76 28.27
N GLY A 69 18.44 -4.70 27.55
CA GLY A 69 18.08 -4.98 26.16
C GLY A 69 16.66 -5.54 26.04
N ARG A 70 16.27 -6.44 26.93
CA ARG A 70 14.88 -6.96 26.96
C ARG A 70 13.85 -5.88 27.27
N ALA A 71 14.14 -4.99 28.22
CA ALA A 71 13.27 -3.86 28.51
C ALA A 71 13.14 -2.92 27.30
N ALA A 72 14.24 -2.63 26.60
CA ALA A 72 14.21 -1.82 25.38
C ALA A 72 13.42 -2.49 24.24
N LEU A 73 13.52 -3.83 24.08
CA LEU A 73 12.73 -4.58 23.10
C LEU A 73 11.23 -4.48 23.39
N VAL A 74 10.82 -4.69 24.65
CA VAL A 74 9.42 -4.58 25.06
C VAL A 74 8.91 -3.16 24.82
N ALA A 75 9.67 -2.14 25.19
CA ALA A 75 9.30 -0.75 24.97
C ALA A 75 9.16 -0.42 23.47
N ALA A 76 10.06 -0.92 22.62
CA ALA A 76 9.99 -0.75 21.18
C ALA A 76 8.77 -1.46 20.57
N GLN A 77 8.46 -2.69 21.04
CA GLN A 77 7.26 -3.41 20.61
C GLN A 77 5.98 -2.71 21.04
N ASP A 78 5.93 -2.17 22.25
CA ASP A 78 4.76 -1.43 22.74
C ASP A 78 4.59 -0.10 22.02
N ALA A 79 5.68 0.59 21.70
CA ALA A 79 5.65 1.79 20.86
C ALA A 79 5.15 1.49 19.44
N ALA A 80 5.62 0.40 18.82
CA ALA A 80 5.15 -0.05 17.52
C ALA A 80 3.67 -0.44 17.53
N LYS A 81 3.21 -1.13 18.58
CA LYS A 81 1.78 -1.46 18.76
C LYS A 81 0.92 -0.21 18.93
N LYS A 82 1.37 0.77 19.73
CA LYS A 82 0.67 2.06 19.89
C LYS A 82 0.61 2.85 18.59
N ALA A 83 1.71 2.90 17.83
CA ALA A 83 1.74 3.56 16.52
C ALA A 83 0.78 2.88 15.53
N ALA A 84 0.76 1.55 15.50
CA ALA A 84 -0.17 0.79 14.66
C ALA A 84 -1.64 0.96 15.11
N ALA A 85 -1.91 1.00 16.41
CA ALA A 85 -3.24 1.22 16.96
C ALA A 85 -3.78 2.65 16.72
N GLY A 86 -2.89 3.63 16.57
CA GLY A 86 -3.25 5.02 16.24
C GLY A 86 -3.59 5.25 14.76
N GLN A 87 -3.27 4.30 13.89
CA GLN A 87 -3.59 4.36 12.47
C GLN A 87 -4.87 3.59 12.19
N VAL A 88 -6.01 4.24 12.38
CA VAL A 88 -7.30 3.64 12.00
C VAL A 88 -7.40 3.62 10.47
N ALA A 89 -7.56 2.42 9.90
CA ALA A 89 -7.69 2.26 8.46
C ALA A 89 -8.85 3.09 7.88
N TYR A 90 -8.67 3.61 6.69
CA TYR A 90 -9.70 4.35 5.93
C TYR A 90 -10.31 5.52 6.70
N GLY A 91 -9.51 6.25 7.49
CA GLY A 91 -9.99 7.41 8.26
C GLY A 91 -11.06 7.09 9.30
N GLY A 92 -11.17 5.85 9.73
CA GLY A 92 -12.14 5.41 10.73
C GLY A 92 -13.57 5.23 10.21
N THR A 93 -13.79 5.28 8.89
CA THR A 93 -15.13 5.09 8.32
C THR A 93 -15.74 3.74 8.73
N LEU A 94 -17.04 3.74 8.99
CA LEU A 94 -17.84 2.53 9.19
C LEU A 94 -18.66 2.18 7.93
N ASP A 95 -18.40 2.83 6.80
CA ASP A 95 -19.03 2.45 5.54
C ASP A 95 -18.46 1.13 5.02
N GLY A 96 -19.19 0.04 5.25
CA GLY A 96 -18.81 -1.31 4.85
C GLY A 96 -18.59 -1.46 3.34
N LYS A 97 -19.31 -0.69 2.51
CA LYS A 97 -19.12 -0.67 1.06
C LYS A 97 -17.75 -0.15 0.67
N THR A 98 -17.37 0.97 1.26
CA THR A 98 -16.06 1.60 1.01
C THR A 98 -14.92 0.68 1.46
N ILE A 99 -15.03 0.06 2.63
CA ILE A 99 -14.01 -0.88 3.14
C ILE A 99 -13.94 -2.12 2.25
N PHE A 100 -15.08 -2.70 1.89
CA PHE A 100 -15.15 -3.83 0.98
C PHE A 100 -14.45 -3.53 -0.35
N GLY A 101 -14.77 -2.39 -0.98
CA GLY A 101 -14.22 -1.97 -2.26
C GLY A 101 -12.70 -1.74 -2.24
N ASN A 102 -12.13 -1.38 -1.09
CA ASN A 102 -10.71 -1.13 -0.98
C ASN A 102 -9.87 -2.35 -0.55
N LEU A 103 -10.50 -3.36 0.06
CA LEU A 103 -9.77 -4.49 0.63
C LEU A 103 -10.40 -5.85 0.29
N CYS A 104 -11.61 -6.10 0.74
CA CYS A 104 -12.22 -7.44 0.75
C CYS A 104 -12.58 -7.93 -0.66
N GLN A 105 -12.90 -7.01 -1.57
CA GLN A 105 -13.29 -7.33 -2.94
C GLN A 105 -12.22 -8.13 -3.69
N THR A 106 -10.95 -7.92 -3.40
CA THR A 106 -9.83 -8.60 -4.08
C THR A 106 -10.00 -10.12 -4.08
N CYS A 107 -10.51 -10.66 -2.97
CA CYS A 107 -10.77 -12.09 -2.86
C CYS A 107 -12.26 -12.43 -3.07
N HIS A 108 -13.18 -11.64 -2.53
CA HIS A 108 -14.61 -11.94 -2.53
C HIS A 108 -15.37 -11.58 -3.81
N THR A 109 -14.68 -11.10 -4.85
CA THR A 109 -15.21 -10.97 -6.22
C THR A 109 -14.54 -11.91 -7.21
N ASN A 110 -13.50 -12.64 -6.79
CA ASN A 110 -12.71 -13.51 -7.65
C ASN A 110 -12.78 -14.97 -7.19
N ALA A 111 -13.47 -15.81 -7.96
CA ALA A 111 -13.64 -17.23 -7.68
C ALA A 111 -12.32 -18.02 -7.63
N ALA A 112 -11.28 -17.55 -8.35
CA ALA A 112 -9.97 -18.23 -8.37
C ALA A 112 -9.23 -18.19 -7.03
N THR A 113 -9.60 -17.29 -6.11
CA THR A 113 -9.01 -17.22 -4.77
C THR A 113 -9.50 -18.31 -3.83
N GLY A 114 -10.62 -18.98 -4.16
CA GLY A 114 -11.31 -19.92 -3.29
C GLY A 114 -12.18 -19.26 -2.22
N ALA A 115 -12.20 -17.93 -2.13
CA ALA A 115 -13.12 -17.20 -1.27
C ALA A 115 -14.56 -17.27 -1.82
N PRO A 116 -15.59 -17.27 -0.96
CA PRO A 116 -16.97 -17.20 -1.44
C PRO A 116 -17.23 -15.86 -2.13
N VAL A 117 -17.55 -15.92 -3.41
CA VAL A 117 -17.84 -14.72 -4.20
C VAL A 117 -19.13 -14.07 -3.72
N ILE A 118 -19.15 -12.75 -3.55
CA ILE A 118 -20.26 -12.01 -2.96
C ILE A 118 -21.59 -12.18 -3.71
N SER A 119 -21.54 -12.43 -5.04
CA SER A 119 -22.72 -12.69 -5.86
C SER A 119 -23.22 -14.15 -5.84
N ASP A 120 -22.45 -15.07 -5.23
CA ASP A 120 -22.81 -16.50 -5.19
C ASP A 120 -23.62 -16.82 -3.93
N LYS A 121 -24.94 -16.73 -4.05
CA LYS A 121 -25.88 -17.06 -2.96
C LYS A 121 -25.73 -18.49 -2.44
N ALA A 122 -25.43 -19.45 -3.30
CA ALA A 122 -25.30 -20.84 -2.91
C ALA A 122 -24.05 -21.05 -2.04
N ALA A 123 -22.93 -20.41 -2.38
CA ALA A 123 -21.75 -20.44 -1.55
C ALA A 123 -21.96 -19.74 -0.21
N TRP A 124 -22.77 -18.69 -0.16
CA TRP A 124 -23.03 -17.96 1.08
C TRP A 124 -24.07 -18.59 1.99
N ALA A 125 -25.04 -19.34 1.46
CA ALA A 125 -26.14 -19.92 2.26
C ALA A 125 -25.66 -20.68 3.52
N PRO A 126 -24.70 -21.62 3.47
CA PRO A 126 -24.25 -22.34 4.65
C PRO A 126 -23.43 -21.46 5.62
N ARG A 127 -22.93 -20.30 5.15
CA ARG A 127 -22.20 -19.34 5.97
C ARG A 127 -23.15 -18.44 6.73
N VAL A 128 -24.16 -17.90 6.03
CA VAL A 128 -25.22 -17.08 6.63
C VAL A 128 -25.96 -17.83 7.73
N ALA A 129 -26.14 -19.14 7.56
CA ALA A 129 -26.75 -20.00 8.57
C ALA A 129 -25.97 -20.07 9.90
N GLN A 130 -24.69 -19.72 9.93
CA GLN A 130 -23.86 -19.69 11.15
C GLN A 130 -24.10 -18.43 11.99
N GLY A 131 -24.81 -17.45 11.45
CA GLY A 131 -25.10 -16.18 12.10
C GLY A 131 -24.01 -15.10 11.94
N LEU A 132 -24.43 -13.86 12.10
CA LEU A 132 -23.58 -12.68 11.92
C LEU A 132 -22.34 -12.71 12.83
N ASP A 133 -22.53 -13.00 14.11
CA ASP A 133 -21.44 -12.94 15.10
C ASP A 133 -20.31 -13.92 14.76
N THR A 134 -20.66 -15.13 14.30
CA THR A 134 -19.69 -16.12 13.87
C THR A 134 -18.91 -15.64 12.64
N LEU A 135 -19.59 -15.03 11.68
CA LEU A 135 -18.95 -14.51 10.47
C LEU A 135 -18.04 -13.31 10.77
N VAL A 136 -18.47 -12.44 11.66
CA VAL A 136 -17.64 -11.30 12.14
C VAL A 136 -16.41 -11.82 12.86
N LYS A 137 -16.55 -12.81 13.74
CA LYS A 137 -15.42 -13.44 14.43
C LYS A 137 -14.43 -14.03 13.44
N HIS A 138 -14.88 -14.79 12.44
CA HIS A 138 -14.02 -15.34 11.40
C HIS A 138 -13.30 -14.24 10.60
N ALA A 139 -13.95 -13.11 10.34
CA ALA A 139 -13.34 -12.01 9.62
C ALA A 139 -12.30 -11.26 10.47
N ILE A 140 -12.49 -11.18 11.79
CA ILE A 140 -11.55 -10.54 12.72
C ILE A 140 -10.32 -11.43 12.96
N GLU A 141 -10.55 -12.71 13.26
CA GLU A 141 -9.49 -13.66 13.65
C GLU A 141 -8.81 -14.33 12.44
N GLY A 142 -9.47 -14.28 11.27
CA GLY A 142 -9.11 -15.08 10.12
C GLY A 142 -9.84 -16.43 10.12
N PHE A 143 -9.88 -17.08 8.96
CA PHE A 143 -10.59 -18.35 8.81
C PHE A 143 -9.86 -19.30 7.88
N GLN A 144 -9.54 -20.50 8.41
CA GLN A 144 -9.03 -21.61 7.62
C GLN A 144 -10.19 -22.50 7.17
N GLY A 145 -10.66 -22.26 5.97
CA GLY A 145 -11.68 -23.11 5.34
C GLY A 145 -11.11 -24.29 4.56
N LYS A 146 -11.94 -24.89 3.72
CA LYS A 146 -11.51 -25.93 2.76
C LYS A 146 -10.82 -25.36 1.53
N ALA A 147 -10.86 -24.05 1.33
CA ALA A 147 -10.19 -23.36 0.22
C ALA A 147 -8.66 -23.45 0.37
N PRO A 148 -7.92 -23.45 -0.75
CA PRO A 148 -6.46 -23.52 -0.72
C PRO A 148 -5.82 -22.34 0.01
N ASN A 149 -6.48 -21.18 0.00
CA ASN A 149 -5.98 -19.98 0.65
C ASN A 149 -6.84 -19.64 1.87
N PRO A 150 -6.23 -19.50 3.07
CA PRO A 150 -6.95 -19.07 4.25
C PRO A 150 -7.39 -17.60 4.10
N MET A 151 -8.50 -17.25 4.71
CA MET A 151 -8.86 -15.85 4.89
C MET A 151 -7.99 -15.25 6.00
N PRO A 152 -7.18 -14.23 5.69
CA PRO A 152 -6.34 -13.61 6.72
C PRO A 152 -7.19 -12.80 7.70
N ALA A 153 -6.71 -12.65 8.93
CA ALA A 153 -7.33 -11.80 9.95
C ALA A 153 -7.53 -10.38 9.41
N LYS A 154 -8.73 -9.84 9.59
CA LYS A 154 -9.13 -8.49 9.14
C LYS A 154 -8.85 -8.25 7.64
N GLY A 155 -8.92 -9.30 6.82
CA GLY A 155 -8.59 -9.21 5.40
C GLY A 155 -7.12 -8.89 5.10
N GLY A 156 -6.22 -9.09 6.08
CA GLY A 156 -4.80 -8.76 5.97
C GLY A 156 -4.45 -7.32 6.38
N ASN A 157 -5.41 -6.53 6.84
CA ASN A 157 -5.17 -5.17 7.33
C ASN A 157 -5.37 -5.07 8.86
N PRO A 158 -4.31 -5.17 9.67
CA PRO A 158 -4.40 -5.12 11.12
C PRO A 158 -4.87 -3.77 11.68
N SER A 159 -4.82 -2.70 10.87
CA SER A 159 -5.29 -1.36 11.26
C SER A 159 -6.82 -1.22 11.22
N LEU A 160 -7.55 -2.21 10.70
CA LEU A 160 -9.01 -2.22 10.80
C LEU A 160 -9.45 -2.46 12.25
N THR A 161 -10.38 -1.64 12.71
CA THR A 161 -11.09 -1.90 13.98
C THR A 161 -12.11 -3.02 13.80
N ASP A 162 -12.46 -3.69 14.89
CA ASP A 162 -13.48 -4.75 14.85
C ASP A 162 -14.85 -4.19 14.42
N ALA A 163 -15.14 -2.93 14.76
CA ALA A 163 -16.34 -2.23 14.31
C ALA A 163 -16.37 -2.03 12.79
N GLN A 164 -15.24 -1.70 12.18
CA GLN A 164 -15.10 -1.58 10.72
C GLN A 164 -15.29 -2.93 10.02
N VAL A 165 -14.70 -3.99 10.58
CA VAL A 165 -14.87 -5.36 10.06
C VAL A 165 -16.34 -5.78 10.16
N LYS A 166 -17.01 -5.54 11.30
CA LYS A 166 -18.43 -5.82 11.49
C LYS A 166 -19.30 -5.11 10.47
N ALA A 167 -19.11 -3.79 10.30
CA ALA A 167 -19.85 -3.01 9.31
C ALA A 167 -19.67 -3.53 7.89
N THR A 168 -18.45 -3.99 7.57
CA THR A 168 -18.15 -4.58 6.25
C THR A 168 -18.85 -5.92 6.06
N VAL A 169 -18.83 -6.80 7.06
CA VAL A 169 -19.54 -8.10 7.00
C VAL A 169 -21.05 -7.89 6.87
N GLU A 170 -21.64 -6.98 7.65
CA GLU A 170 -23.06 -6.62 7.56
C GLU A 170 -23.43 -6.13 6.15
N TRP A 171 -22.61 -5.26 5.58
CA TRP A 171 -22.81 -4.79 4.21
C TRP A 171 -22.71 -5.96 3.20
N MET A 172 -21.69 -6.82 3.31
CA MET A 172 -21.57 -8.00 2.44
C MET A 172 -22.79 -8.89 2.50
N LEU A 173 -23.30 -9.19 3.69
CA LEU A 173 -24.51 -10.01 3.87
C LEU A 173 -25.75 -9.36 3.27
N SER A 174 -25.83 -8.04 3.27
CA SER A 174 -26.92 -7.31 2.60
C SER A 174 -26.91 -7.48 1.07
N GLN A 175 -25.74 -7.75 0.48
CA GLN A 175 -25.59 -7.97 -0.96
C GLN A 175 -25.93 -9.42 -1.38
N VAL A 176 -25.87 -10.36 -0.45
CA VAL A 176 -26.12 -11.80 -0.72
C VAL A 176 -27.63 -12.14 -0.82
N LYS A 177 -28.52 -11.24 -0.49
CA LYS A 177 -29.99 -11.43 -0.46
C LYS A 177 -30.61 -11.73 -1.82
#